data_00461f1e84821d4feb47cd159e4c5eac
#
_entry.id   00461f1e84821d4feb47cd159e4c5eac
#
_cell.length_a   1.000
_cell.length_b   1.000
_cell.length_c   1.000
_cell.angle_alpha   90.00
_cell.angle_beta   90.00
_cell.angle_gamma   90.00
#
_symmetry.space_group_name_H-M   'P 1'
#
loop_
_entity.id
_entity.type
_entity.pdbx_description
1 polymer ?
#
loop_
_entity_poly.entity_id
_entity_poly.type
_entity_poly.pdbx_seq_one_letter_code
_entity_poly.pdbx_strand_id
1 'polypeptide(L)'
;MSLTDNLCLSLWRHQWLPQRINRSLYKQLARRGKAPDAPFTVDFFGLRYDGNLKINIDFNIYYHGAFEKPLLFFLRDAMQKLAPQEPVFVDIGANVGQHSLFMSRLASQVHAFEPFAPVRERLRHQIDLNQLKHITVHPVGLSDANTRLPFFAPTGRNMGIGSFDASTTSKGNVSIGELELVRGDDYFLMQGIVRVDLLKMDVEGFEKPALAGLRETLRRLRPLIVCEVTYGKELSFTSREDLLDHLPADYELFTFDKRKQDGSKARRRDARSRNSGEYRLIRYQGVLPTGQDDVIACPRESLEKLQLINSSQ
;
A
#
# COMPACT_ATOMS: atom_id res chain seq x y z
N MET A 1 27.01 14.01 18.94
CA MET A 1 26.60 14.66 17.68
C MET A 1 27.74 15.57 17.22
N SER A 2 28.02 15.64 15.92
CA SER A 2 28.99 16.61 15.40
C SER A 2 28.42 18.04 15.45
N LEU A 3 29.30 19.07 15.38
CA LEU A 3 28.85 20.47 15.28
C LEU A 3 27.85 20.68 14.12
N THR A 4 28.10 20.02 12.97
CA THR A 4 27.22 20.06 11.81
C THR A 4 25.84 19.41 12.09
N ASP A 5 25.79 18.32 12.88
CA ASP A 5 24.52 17.69 13.25
C ASP A 5 23.71 18.58 14.19
N ASN A 6 24.37 19.22 15.15
CA ASN A 6 23.72 20.15 16.07
C ASN A 6 23.15 21.36 15.33
N LEU A 7 23.91 21.92 14.37
CA LEU A 7 23.44 23.01 13.53
C LEU A 7 22.25 22.59 12.67
N CYS A 8 22.32 21.43 12.00
CA CYS A 8 21.21 20.88 11.22
C CYS A 8 19.94 20.66 12.08
N LEU A 9 20.11 20.15 13.28
CA LEU A 9 18.99 19.93 14.21
C LEU A 9 18.38 21.25 14.69
N SER A 10 19.22 22.23 15.03
CA SER A 10 18.77 23.57 15.42
C SER A 10 17.98 24.22 14.28
N LEU A 11 18.54 24.26 13.07
CA LEU A 11 17.87 24.79 11.89
C LEU A 11 16.54 24.06 11.61
N TRP A 12 16.54 22.73 11.65
CA TRP A 12 15.33 21.95 11.40
C TRP A 12 14.17 22.28 12.36
N ARG A 13 14.48 22.63 13.60
CA ARG A 13 13.46 23.01 14.60
C ARG A 13 12.78 24.34 14.31
N HIS A 14 13.34 25.16 13.45
CA HIS A 14 12.75 26.46 13.09
C HIS A 14 11.62 26.29 12.08
N GLN A 15 10.38 26.54 12.53
CA GLN A 15 9.16 26.39 11.73
C GLN A 15 9.05 27.40 10.57
N TRP A 16 9.80 28.52 10.62
CA TRP A 16 9.80 29.53 9.56
C TRP A 16 10.56 29.12 8.30
N LEU A 17 11.35 28.04 8.36
CA LEU A 17 12.08 27.53 7.18
C LEU A 17 11.10 26.95 6.14
N PRO A 18 11.32 27.24 4.84
CA PRO A 18 10.54 26.61 3.79
C PRO A 18 10.54 25.08 3.93
N GLN A 19 9.37 24.47 3.75
CA GLN A 19 9.18 23.02 3.96
C GLN A 19 10.19 22.15 3.19
N ARG A 20 10.65 22.61 2.00
CA ARG A 20 11.69 21.90 1.20
C ARG A 20 13.02 21.85 1.93
N ILE A 21 13.42 22.94 2.59
CA ILE A 21 14.68 23.02 3.36
C ILE A 21 14.54 22.18 4.61
N ASN A 22 13.45 22.36 5.37
CA ASN A 22 13.17 21.60 6.59
C ASN A 22 13.21 20.09 6.31
N ARG A 23 12.55 19.62 5.25
CA ARG A 23 12.60 18.24 4.79
C ARG A 23 14.01 17.75 4.46
N SER A 24 14.81 18.59 3.79
CA SER A 24 16.20 18.23 3.42
C SER A 24 17.07 18.04 4.65
N LEU A 25 16.96 18.95 5.63
CA LEU A 25 17.67 18.86 6.91
C LEU A 25 17.30 17.59 7.67
N TYR A 26 15.99 17.28 7.77
CA TYR A 26 15.54 16.04 8.42
C TYR A 26 16.09 14.80 7.72
N LYS A 27 16.05 14.74 6.38
CA LYS A 27 16.64 13.63 5.62
C LYS A 27 18.13 13.47 5.87
N GLN A 28 18.85 14.57 5.98
CA GLN A 28 20.29 14.54 6.27
C GLN A 28 20.57 13.98 7.66
N LEU A 29 19.82 14.42 8.68
CA LEU A 29 19.88 13.87 10.03
C LEU A 29 19.51 12.38 10.05
N ALA A 30 18.46 12.02 9.28
CA ALA A 30 17.99 10.65 9.16
C ALA A 30 19.05 9.70 8.58
N ARG A 31 19.73 10.09 7.51
CA ARG A 31 20.81 9.31 6.88
C ARG A 31 21.99 9.07 7.83
N ARG A 32 22.23 9.98 8.77
CA ARG A 32 23.29 9.87 9.78
C ARG A 32 22.85 9.18 11.05
N GLY A 33 21.61 8.67 11.14
CA GLY A 33 21.06 8.06 12.33
C GLY A 33 20.77 9.05 13.48
N LYS A 34 20.71 10.36 13.18
CA LYS A 34 20.58 11.46 14.16
C LYS A 34 19.23 12.19 14.07
N ALA A 35 18.29 11.70 13.25
CA ALA A 35 16.95 12.30 13.20
C ALA A 35 16.27 12.22 14.56
N PRO A 36 15.70 13.33 15.04
CA PRO A 36 14.97 13.36 16.29
C PRO A 36 13.69 12.54 16.20
N ASP A 37 13.20 12.12 17.34
CA ASP A 37 11.83 11.68 17.50
C ASP A 37 10.92 12.90 17.32
N ALA A 38 9.99 12.81 16.38
CA ALA A 38 9.16 13.95 16.02
C ALA A 38 7.74 13.49 15.71
N PRO A 39 6.93 13.28 16.76
CA PRO A 39 5.51 13.02 16.58
C PRO A 39 4.81 14.25 16.03
N PHE A 40 3.74 14.05 15.27
CA PHE A 40 2.94 15.12 14.69
C PHE A 40 1.49 14.67 14.52
N THR A 41 0.60 15.65 14.45
CA THR A 41 -0.78 15.49 13.97
C THR A 41 -0.98 16.42 12.79
N VAL A 42 -1.51 15.89 11.68
CA VAL A 42 -1.80 16.69 10.47
C VAL A 42 -3.20 16.39 9.94
N ASP A 43 -3.70 17.29 9.10
CA ASP A 43 -4.84 17.00 8.23
C ASP A 43 -4.42 16.01 7.14
N PHE A 44 -5.19 14.93 7.03
CA PHE A 44 -5.04 13.91 5.99
C PHE A 44 -6.36 13.83 5.21
N PHE A 45 -6.49 14.70 4.21
CA PHE A 45 -7.70 14.79 3.39
C PHE A 45 -9.00 14.98 4.22
N GLY A 46 -8.94 15.82 5.25
CA GLY A 46 -10.05 16.12 6.16
C GLY A 46 -10.24 15.13 7.31
N LEU A 47 -9.30 14.20 7.48
CA LEU A 47 -9.15 13.34 8.66
C LEU A 47 -7.92 13.76 9.46
N ARG A 48 -7.93 13.51 10.75
CA ARG A 48 -6.72 13.68 11.58
C ARG A 48 -5.81 12.46 11.39
N TYR A 49 -4.51 12.72 11.27
CA TYR A 49 -3.50 11.66 11.20
C TYR A 49 -2.37 11.93 12.18
N ASP A 50 -2.17 11.00 13.11
CA ASP A 50 -1.05 11.00 14.05
C ASP A 50 0.09 10.17 13.49
N GLY A 51 1.26 10.77 13.37
CA GLY A 51 2.43 10.12 12.83
C GLY A 51 3.72 10.47 13.55
N ASN A 52 4.82 9.89 13.06
CA ASN A 52 6.16 10.19 13.52
C ASN A 52 7.13 10.26 12.34
N LEU A 53 7.87 11.34 12.21
CA LEU A 53 8.78 11.57 11.07
C LEU A 53 9.87 10.51 10.92
N LYS A 54 10.13 9.70 11.95
CA LYS A 54 11.05 8.55 11.84
C LYS A 54 10.52 7.44 10.95
N ILE A 55 9.22 7.37 10.73
CA ILE A 55 8.57 6.33 9.95
C ILE A 55 8.39 6.83 8.51
N ASN A 56 8.73 6.00 7.54
CA ASN A 56 8.77 6.42 6.13
C ASN A 56 7.40 6.85 5.60
N ILE A 57 6.34 6.10 5.93
CA ILE A 57 4.96 6.44 5.52
C ILE A 57 4.57 7.79 6.11
N ASP A 58 4.75 7.97 7.41
CA ASP A 58 4.42 9.20 8.14
C ASP A 58 5.22 10.39 7.62
N PHE A 59 6.51 10.20 7.33
CA PHE A 59 7.36 11.20 6.71
C PHE A 59 6.78 11.70 5.38
N ASN A 60 6.27 10.78 4.54
CA ASN A 60 5.65 11.13 3.26
C ASN A 60 4.31 11.83 3.45
N ILE A 61 3.50 11.39 4.40
CA ILE A 61 2.25 12.07 4.76
C ILE A 61 2.53 13.50 5.20
N TYR A 62 3.47 13.71 6.11
CA TYR A 62 3.81 15.04 6.60
C TYR A 62 4.32 16.00 5.53
N TYR A 63 5.28 15.55 4.70
CA TYR A 63 5.96 16.42 3.72
C TYR A 63 5.34 16.44 2.33
N HIS A 64 4.55 15.44 1.97
CA HIS A 64 3.93 15.32 0.64
C HIS A 64 2.41 15.21 0.70
N GLY A 65 1.82 15.17 1.90
CA GLY A 65 0.38 15.00 2.13
C GLY A 65 -0.10 13.56 2.06
N ALA A 66 0.67 12.65 1.45
CA ALA A 66 0.40 11.22 1.43
C ALA A 66 1.64 10.42 1.01
N PHE A 67 1.71 9.16 1.39
CA PHE A 67 2.52 8.13 0.75
C PHE A 67 1.76 7.62 -0.48
N GLU A 68 2.42 7.32 -1.58
CA GLU A 68 1.80 6.82 -2.82
C GLU A 68 0.56 7.62 -3.31
N LYS A 69 0.64 8.94 -3.24
CA LYS A 69 -0.49 9.82 -3.61
C LYS A 69 -1.12 9.50 -4.99
N PRO A 70 -0.38 9.13 -6.06
CA PRO A 70 -0.96 8.72 -7.32
C PRO A 70 -1.87 7.49 -7.20
N LEU A 71 -1.48 6.51 -6.39
CA LEU A 71 -2.30 5.32 -6.12
C LEU A 71 -3.58 5.70 -5.37
N LEU A 72 -3.48 6.52 -4.32
CA LEU A 72 -4.67 7.00 -3.60
C LEU A 72 -5.67 7.69 -4.53
N PHE A 73 -5.18 8.56 -5.42
CA PHE A 73 -6.06 9.28 -6.35
C PHE A 73 -6.65 8.38 -7.42
N PHE A 74 -5.90 7.39 -7.89
CA PHE A 74 -6.44 6.35 -8.76
C PHE A 74 -7.55 5.54 -8.07
N LEU A 75 -7.32 5.09 -6.83
CA LEU A 75 -8.33 4.35 -6.04
C LEU A 75 -9.62 5.18 -5.85
N ARG A 76 -9.49 6.49 -5.54
CA ARG A 76 -10.61 7.43 -5.47
C ARG A 76 -11.39 7.49 -6.78
N ASP A 77 -10.69 7.76 -7.88
CA ASP A 77 -11.31 7.98 -9.19
C ASP A 77 -11.96 6.68 -9.70
N ALA A 78 -11.33 5.53 -9.45
CA ALA A 78 -11.89 4.22 -9.77
C ALA A 78 -13.15 3.92 -8.96
N MET A 79 -13.12 4.14 -7.64
CA MET A 79 -14.26 3.90 -6.76
C MET A 79 -15.47 4.74 -7.20
N GLN A 80 -15.27 6.02 -7.47
CA GLN A 80 -16.34 6.92 -7.89
C GLN A 80 -16.98 6.51 -9.23
N LYS A 81 -16.19 5.93 -10.14
CA LYS A 81 -16.69 5.49 -11.46
C LYS A 81 -17.36 4.12 -11.43
N LEU A 82 -16.86 3.20 -10.61
CA LEU A 82 -17.29 1.80 -10.59
C LEU A 82 -18.45 1.54 -9.64
N ALA A 83 -18.43 2.17 -8.48
CA ALA A 83 -19.36 1.87 -7.40
C ALA A 83 -19.93 3.16 -6.77
N PRO A 84 -20.85 3.85 -7.45
CA PRO A 84 -21.42 5.11 -6.93
C PRO A 84 -22.36 4.92 -5.74
N GLN A 85 -22.81 3.69 -5.45
CA GLN A 85 -23.72 3.37 -4.35
C GLN A 85 -23.14 2.30 -3.44
N GLU A 86 -23.09 2.62 -2.14
CA GLU A 86 -22.62 1.73 -1.07
C GLU A 86 -21.31 0.98 -1.41
N PRO A 87 -20.25 1.68 -1.83
CA PRO A 87 -19.02 1.04 -2.25
C PRO A 87 -18.31 0.32 -1.10
N VAL A 88 -17.72 -0.85 -1.40
CA VAL A 88 -16.93 -1.65 -0.47
C VAL A 88 -15.47 -1.70 -0.91
N PHE A 89 -14.59 -1.28 -0.03
CA PHE A 89 -13.14 -1.31 -0.22
C PHE A 89 -12.49 -2.37 0.66
N VAL A 90 -11.60 -3.16 0.08
CA VAL A 90 -10.77 -4.13 0.80
C VAL A 90 -9.30 -3.75 0.68
N ASP A 91 -8.61 -3.64 1.83
CA ASP A 91 -7.20 -3.27 1.95
C ASP A 91 -6.44 -4.44 2.60
N ILE A 92 -5.76 -5.24 1.78
CA ILE A 92 -4.97 -6.39 2.24
C ILE A 92 -3.52 -5.95 2.38
N GLY A 93 -2.97 -6.07 3.60
CA GLY A 93 -1.74 -5.42 4.01
C GLY A 93 -1.98 -3.93 4.29
N ALA A 94 -2.99 -3.65 5.14
CA ALA A 94 -3.43 -2.28 5.41
C ALA A 94 -2.38 -1.42 6.11
N ASN A 95 -1.38 -2.04 6.73
CA ASN A 95 -0.30 -1.36 7.41
C ASN A 95 -0.85 -0.36 8.47
N VAL A 96 -0.32 0.85 8.54
CA VAL A 96 -0.81 1.92 9.44
C VAL A 96 -2.15 2.53 8.99
N GLY A 97 -2.75 2.01 7.93
CA GLY A 97 -4.11 2.33 7.50
C GLY A 97 -4.26 3.53 6.57
N GLN A 98 -3.18 4.03 5.95
CA GLN A 98 -3.27 5.20 5.10
C GLN A 98 -4.31 5.04 3.96
N HIS A 99 -4.29 3.89 3.25
CA HIS A 99 -5.23 3.61 2.18
C HIS A 99 -6.65 3.41 2.72
N SER A 100 -6.80 2.63 3.79
CA SER A 100 -8.07 2.42 4.49
C SER A 100 -8.70 3.74 4.96
N LEU A 101 -7.94 4.63 5.58
CA LEU A 101 -8.40 5.95 6.02
C LEU A 101 -8.84 6.83 4.84
N PHE A 102 -8.02 6.90 3.78
CA PHE A 102 -8.37 7.69 2.60
C PHE A 102 -9.65 7.20 1.94
N MET A 103 -9.77 5.87 1.77
CA MET A 103 -10.91 5.25 1.12
C MET A 103 -12.17 5.24 2.00
N SER A 104 -12.06 5.32 3.32
CA SER A 104 -13.20 5.42 4.22
C SER A 104 -14.09 6.64 3.96
N ARG A 105 -13.55 7.68 3.32
CA ARG A 105 -14.32 8.85 2.92
C ARG A 105 -15.22 8.63 1.70
N LEU A 106 -15.03 7.52 1.01
CA LEU A 106 -15.71 7.18 -0.23
C LEU A 106 -16.48 5.87 -0.12
N ALA A 107 -15.94 4.92 0.62
CA ALA A 107 -16.53 3.61 0.82
C ALA A 107 -17.56 3.65 1.97
N SER A 108 -18.65 2.93 1.81
CA SER A 108 -19.62 2.67 2.88
C SER A 108 -19.12 1.62 3.87
N GLN A 109 -18.24 0.71 3.42
CA GLN A 109 -17.54 -0.26 4.24
C GLN A 109 -16.09 -0.41 3.78
N VAL A 110 -15.19 -0.52 4.75
CA VAL A 110 -13.77 -0.81 4.53
C VAL A 110 -13.39 -2.04 5.36
N HIS A 111 -12.80 -3.03 4.72
CA HIS A 111 -12.21 -4.20 5.36
C HIS A 111 -10.69 -4.13 5.27
N ALA A 112 -10.03 -3.89 6.41
CA ALA A 112 -8.57 -3.71 6.51
C ALA A 112 -7.92 -4.94 7.14
N PHE A 113 -7.08 -5.64 6.39
CA PHE A 113 -6.38 -6.84 6.84
C PHE A 113 -4.94 -6.50 7.21
N GLU A 114 -4.57 -6.69 8.49
CA GLU A 114 -3.22 -6.44 8.99
C GLU A 114 -2.89 -7.44 10.11
N PRO A 115 -2.05 -8.46 9.86
CA PRO A 115 -1.73 -9.48 10.85
C PRO A 115 -0.77 -8.98 11.94
N PHE A 116 0.14 -8.03 11.63
CA PHE A 116 1.18 -7.60 12.55
C PHE A 116 0.65 -6.62 13.59
N ALA A 117 0.55 -7.06 14.85
CA ALA A 117 -0.09 -6.30 15.92
C ALA A 117 0.44 -4.88 16.12
N PRO A 118 1.77 -4.60 16.15
CA PRO A 118 2.26 -3.24 16.37
C PRO A 118 1.81 -2.23 15.32
N VAL A 119 1.68 -2.65 14.07
CA VAL A 119 1.22 -1.83 12.96
C VAL A 119 -0.29 -1.71 12.98
N ARG A 120 -0.99 -2.81 13.25
CA ARG A 120 -2.45 -2.86 13.38
C ARG A 120 -2.97 -1.97 14.52
N GLU A 121 -2.28 -1.88 15.64
CA GLU A 121 -2.66 -0.97 16.73
C GLU A 121 -2.55 0.50 16.30
N ARG A 122 -1.60 0.84 15.46
CA ARG A 122 -1.53 2.18 14.86
C ARG A 122 -2.70 2.45 13.92
N LEU A 123 -3.08 1.49 13.09
CA LEU A 123 -4.29 1.59 12.26
C LEU A 123 -5.54 1.80 13.14
N ARG A 124 -5.72 1.03 14.20
CA ARG A 124 -6.84 1.19 15.15
C ARG A 124 -6.85 2.56 15.79
N HIS A 125 -5.68 3.05 16.24
CA HIS A 125 -5.56 4.41 16.77
C HIS A 125 -6.06 5.47 15.75
N GLN A 126 -5.70 5.37 14.48
CA GLN A 126 -6.18 6.30 13.45
C GLN A 126 -7.69 6.22 13.25
N ILE A 127 -8.26 5.02 13.30
CA ILE A 127 -9.71 4.79 13.20
C ILE A 127 -10.43 5.46 14.37
N ASP A 128 -9.95 5.22 15.60
CA ASP A 128 -10.55 5.77 16.83
C ASP A 128 -10.44 7.29 16.87
N LEU A 129 -9.28 7.84 16.49
CA LEU A 129 -9.01 9.28 16.40
C LEU A 129 -10.03 10.01 15.52
N ASN A 130 -10.56 9.33 14.50
CA ASN A 130 -11.52 9.87 13.54
C ASN A 130 -12.94 9.31 13.71
N GLN A 131 -13.17 8.44 14.70
CA GLN A 131 -14.48 7.81 14.99
C GLN A 131 -15.08 7.06 13.77
N LEU A 132 -14.25 6.38 12.99
CA LEU A 132 -14.65 5.70 11.74
C LEU A 132 -15.23 4.32 12.03
N LYS A 133 -16.55 4.23 12.19
CA LYS A 133 -17.26 3.01 12.58
C LYS A 133 -17.46 1.98 11.45
N HIS A 134 -17.24 2.39 10.21
CA HIS A 134 -17.42 1.56 9.00
C HIS A 134 -16.12 0.93 8.48
N ILE A 135 -15.04 1.02 9.26
CA ILE A 135 -13.80 0.28 9.00
C ILE A 135 -13.74 -0.92 9.94
N THR A 136 -13.69 -2.12 9.37
CA THR A 136 -13.47 -3.36 10.10
C THR A 136 -12.03 -3.80 9.95
N VAL A 137 -11.32 -3.99 11.07
CA VAL A 137 -9.93 -4.43 11.08
C VAL A 137 -9.86 -5.93 11.35
N HIS A 138 -9.28 -6.66 10.40
CA HIS A 138 -9.08 -8.12 10.46
C HIS A 138 -7.63 -8.42 10.88
N PRO A 139 -7.41 -9.10 12.03
CA PRO A 139 -6.07 -9.33 12.60
C PRO A 139 -5.37 -10.55 11.99
N VAL A 140 -5.62 -10.86 10.75
CA VAL A 140 -5.12 -12.04 10.03
C VAL A 140 -4.48 -11.65 8.70
N GLY A 141 -3.51 -12.44 8.25
CA GLY A 141 -3.05 -12.39 6.85
C GLY A 141 -3.85 -13.34 5.98
N LEU A 142 -3.91 -13.08 4.67
CA LEU A 142 -4.60 -13.96 3.73
C LEU A 142 -3.59 -14.87 3.01
N SER A 143 -4.00 -16.13 2.80
CA SER A 143 -3.24 -17.15 2.12
C SER A 143 -4.17 -18.13 1.40
N ASP A 144 -3.62 -19.14 0.74
CA ASP A 144 -4.34 -20.25 0.11
C ASP A 144 -4.74 -21.35 1.11
N ALA A 145 -4.26 -21.29 2.35
CA ALA A 145 -4.55 -22.24 3.41
C ALA A 145 -4.59 -21.57 4.78
N ASN A 146 -5.31 -22.20 5.74
CA ASN A 146 -5.24 -21.82 7.15
C ASN A 146 -3.95 -22.36 7.75
N THR A 147 -3.04 -21.46 8.16
CA THR A 147 -1.72 -21.83 8.66
C THR A 147 -1.14 -20.75 9.57
N ARG A 148 0.01 -21.03 10.15
CA ARG A 148 0.84 -20.06 10.85
C ARG A 148 2.23 -20.09 10.22
N LEU A 149 2.73 -18.93 9.83
CA LEU A 149 4.06 -18.82 9.22
C LEU A 149 4.93 -17.85 10.01
N PRO A 150 6.26 -18.08 10.04
CA PRO A 150 7.22 -17.13 10.59
C PRO A 150 7.08 -15.78 9.91
N PHE A 151 7.02 -14.71 10.70
CA PHE A 151 6.97 -13.35 10.20
C PHE A 151 8.26 -12.59 10.55
N PHE A 152 8.78 -11.87 9.59
CA PHE A 152 10.04 -11.13 9.69
C PHE A 152 9.73 -9.64 9.69
N ALA A 153 9.87 -9.00 10.85
CA ALA A 153 9.61 -7.59 11.04
C ALA A 153 10.91 -6.76 10.97
N PRO A 154 10.85 -5.52 10.48
CA PRO A 154 12.01 -4.64 10.46
C PRO A 154 12.38 -4.18 11.88
N THR A 155 13.68 -4.12 12.15
CA THR A 155 14.23 -3.64 13.43
C THR A 155 14.45 -2.12 13.48
N GLY A 156 13.99 -1.37 12.48
CA GLY A 156 14.29 0.05 12.31
C GLY A 156 13.11 0.92 11.91
N ARG A 157 13.42 1.96 11.15
CA ARG A 157 12.47 3.01 10.74
C ARG A 157 11.34 2.57 9.82
N ASN A 158 11.48 1.43 9.17
CA ASN A 158 10.50 0.94 8.19
C ASN A 158 9.59 -0.11 8.83
N MET A 159 8.91 0.23 9.91
CA MET A 159 8.03 -0.69 10.64
C MET A 159 6.90 -1.31 9.79
N GLY A 160 6.66 -0.76 8.60
CA GLY A 160 5.65 -1.26 7.66
C GLY A 160 6.13 -2.29 6.63
N ILE A 161 7.42 -2.66 6.62
CA ILE A 161 7.98 -3.61 5.63
C ILE A 161 8.20 -4.97 6.29
N GLY A 162 7.21 -5.49 6.98
CA GLY A 162 7.23 -6.87 7.47
C GLY A 162 6.80 -7.85 6.38
N SER A 163 7.37 -9.07 6.36
CA SER A 163 7.10 -10.06 5.33
C SER A 163 7.13 -11.47 5.89
N PHE A 164 6.41 -12.38 5.25
CA PHE A 164 6.54 -13.82 5.46
C PHE A 164 7.73 -14.42 4.71
N ASP A 165 8.40 -13.64 3.86
CA ASP A 165 9.59 -14.05 3.11
C ASP A 165 10.86 -13.93 3.97
N ALA A 166 11.47 -15.07 4.29
CA ALA A 166 12.71 -15.16 5.07
C ALA A 166 13.90 -14.44 4.42
N SER A 167 13.89 -14.22 3.11
CA SER A 167 14.95 -13.48 2.41
C SER A 167 15.11 -12.04 2.88
N THR A 168 14.07 -11.49 3.51
CA THR A 168 14.08 -10.13 4.08
C THR A 168 15.01 -9.99 5.28
N THR A 169 15.47 -11.09 5.89
CA THR A 169 16.50 -11.07 6.94
C THR A 169 17.82 -10.47 6.43
N SER A 170 18.14 -10.65 5.16
CA SER A 170 19.31 -10.01 4.51
C SER A 170 19.21 -8.49 4.49
N LYS A 171 18.01 -7.93 4.65
CA LYS A 171 17.71 -6.49 4.72
C LYS A 171 17.58 -5.98 6.17
N GLY A 172 17.86 -6.85 7.17
CA GLY A 172 17.83 -6.51 8.60
C GLY A 172 16.50 -6.80 9.30
N ASN A 173 15.56 -7.50 8.65
CA ASN A 173 14.36 -7.99 9.33
C ASN A 173 14.73 -9.14 10.28
N VAL A 174 14.03 -9.23 11.40
CA VAL A 174 14.19 -10.31 12.38
C VAL A 174 12.88 -11.08 12.52
N SER A 175 13.00 -12.39 12.77
CA SER A 175 11.81 -13.19 13.10
C SER A 175 11.23 -12.74 14.46
N ILE A 176 9.91 -12.49 14.46
CA ILE A 176 9.17 -12.09 15.66
C ILE A 176 8.19 -13.18 16.13
N GLY A 177 8.33 -14.39 15.60
CA GLY A 177 7.40 -15.50 15.80
C GLY A 177 6.52 -15.73 14.58
N GLU A 178 5.42 -16.45 14.78
CA GLU A 178 4.47 -16.81 13.74
C GLU A 178 3.23 -15.95 13.79
N LEU A 179 2.73 -15.55 12.64
CA LEU A 179 1.42 -14.90 12.48
C LEU A 179 0.42 -15.83 11.82
N GLU A 180 -0.85 -15.59 12.12
CA GLU A 180 -1.96 -16.36 11.58
C GLU A 180 -2.28 -15.93 10.15
N LEU A 181 -2.39 -16.93 9.29
CA LEU A 181 -2.83 -16.83 7.91
C LEU A 181 -4.09 -17.67 7.72
N VAL A 182 -5.04 -17.14 7.00
CA VAL A 182 -6.31 -17.80 6.74
C VAL A 182 -6.56 -17.90 5.23
N ARG A 183 -7.27 -18.98 4.82
CA ARG A 183 -7.72 -19.08 3.45
C ARG A 183 -8.75 -17.99 3.15
N GLY A 184 -8.46 -17.15 2.17
CA GLY A 184 -9.22 -15.94 1.90
C GLY A 184 -10.71 -16.20 1.63
N ASP A 185 -11.03 -17.19 0.77
CA ASP A 185 -12.42 -17.53 0.40
C ASP A 185 -13.28 -17.91 1.62
N ASP A 186 -12.73 -18.76 2.52
CA ASP A 186 -13.41 -19.21 3.70
C ASP A 186 -13.62 -18.06 4.70
N TYR A 187 -12.61 -17.23 4.86
CA TYR A 187 -12.64 -16.09 5.76
C TYR A 187 -13.64 -15.02 5.31
N PHE A 188 -13.68 -14.68 4.02
CA PHE A 188 -14.64 -13.72 3.47
C PHE A 188 -16.08 -14.22 3.66
N LEU A 189 -16.32 -15.51 3.42
CA LEU A 189 -17.62 -16.12 3.66
C LEU A 189 -18.01 -16.05 5.15
N MET A 190 -17.10 -16.42 6.04
CA MET A 190 -17.31 -16.40 7.49
C MET A 190 -17.60 -14.99 8.02
N GLN A 191 -16.93 -13.97 7.47
CA GLN A 191 -17.10 -12.56 7.85
C GLN A 191 -18.28 -11.89 7.15
N GLY A 192 -19.02 -12.59 6.28
CA GLY A 192 -20.13 -12.03 5.52
C GLY A 192 -19.73 -10.95 4.51
N ILE A 193 -18.50 -11.00 3.99
CA ILE A 193 -18.04 -10.08 2.94
C ILE A 193 -18.58 -10.55 1.59
N VAL A 194 -19.76 -10.05 1.25
CA VAL A 194 -20.51 -10.47 0.06
C VAL A 194 -20.35 -9.54 -1.14
N ARG A 195 -19.70 -8.39 -0.94
CA ARG A 195 -19.41 -7.39 -1.97
C ARG A 195 -17.99 -6.86 -1.82
N VAL A 196 -17.31 -6.69 -2.92
CA VAL A 196 -16.01 -5.99 -3.02
C VAL A 196 -16.01 -5.28 -4.36
N ASP A 197 -15.94 -3.96 -4.37
CA ASP A 197 -15.89 -3.16 -5.59
C ASP A 197 -14.43 -2.87 -5.97
N LEU A 198 -13.58 -2.67 -4.98
CA LEU A 198 -12.17 -2.37 -5.15
C LEU A 198 -11.35 -3.04 -4.06
N LEU A 199 -10.29 -3.75 -4.47
CA LEU A 199 -9.37 -4.46 -3.60
C LEU A 199 -7.94 -3.93 -3.84
N LYS A 200 -7.26 -3.49 -2.78
CA LYS A 200 -5.82 -3.22 -2.79
C LYS A 200 -5.13 -4.36 -2.06
N MET A 201 -4.04 -4.86 -2.62
CA MET A 201 -3.19 -5.89 -2.02
C MET A 201 -1.73 -5.47 -2.10
N ASP A 202 -1.09 -5.40 -0.94
CA ASP A 202 0.32 -5.09 -0.79
C ASP A 202 0.82 -5.81 0.47
N VAL A 203 1.36 -6.99 0.27
CA VAL A 203 1.76 -7.93 1.34
C VAL A 203 3.23 -8.33 1.24
N GLU A 204 4.03 -7.46 0.62
CA GLU A 204 5.50 -7.52 0.60
C GLU A 204 6.05 -8.86 0.06
N GLY A 205 5.48 -9.34 -1.04
CA GLY A 205 5.91 -10.55 -1.76
C GLY A 205 5.13 -11.80 -1.41
N PHE A 206 3.98 -11.69 -0.73
CA PHE A 206 3.07 -12.79 -0.43
C PHE A 206 1.76 -12.73 -1.24
N GLU A 207 1.74 -11.91 -2.32
CA GLU A 207 0.55 -11.62 -3.12
C GLU A 207 0.02 -12.88 -3.83
N LYS A 208 0.90 -13.76 -4.30
CA LYS A 208 0.51 -14.96 -5.04
C LYS A 208 -0.28 -15.95 -4.17
N PRO A 209 0.15 -16.37 -2.96
CA PRO A 209 -0.67 -17.17 -2.06
C PRO A 209 -1.97 -16.49 -1.64
N ALA A 210 -1.94 -15.17 -1.42
CA ALA A 210 -3.14 -14.41 -1.03
C ALA A 210 -4.20 -14.40 -2.14
N LEU A 211 -3.81 -14.17 -3.41
CA LEU A 211 -4.72 -14.27 -4.56
C LEU A 211 -5.23 -15.69 -4.77
N ALA A 212 -4.37 -16.70 -4.61
CA ALA A 212 -4.78 -18.10 -4.72
C ALA A 212 -5.87 -18.46 -3.70
N GLY A 213 -5.76 -17.92 -2.47
CA GLY A 213 -6.75 -18.11 -1.41
C GLY A 213 -8.07 -17.37 -1.62
N LEU A 214 -8.11 -16.38 -2.50
CA LEU A 214 -9.29 -15.60 -2.82
C LEU A 214 -9.95 -15.98 -4.16
N ARG A 215 -9.51 -17.06 -4.79
CA ARG A 215 -9.90 -17.43 -6.17
C ARG A 215 -11.41 -17.42 -6.41
N GLU A 216 -12.21 -18.05 -5.54
CA GLU A 216 -13.66 -18.13 -5.70
C GLU A 216 -14.34 -16.78 -5.41
N THR A 217 -13.85 -16.06 -4.41
CA THR A 217 -14.31 -14.71 -4.07
C THR A 217 -14.09 -13.75 -5.24
N LEU A 218 -12.88 -13.73 -5.80
CA LEU A 218 -12.54 -12.86 -6.94
C LEU A 218 -13.37 -13.21 -8.19
N ARG A 219 -13.58 -14.50 -8.44
CA ARG A 219 -14.40 -14.98 -9.56
C ARG A 219 -15.87 -14.55 -9.44
N ARG A 220 -16.42 -14.60 -8.22
CA ARG A 220 -17.80 -14.25 -7.93
C ARG A 220 -18.04 -12.74 -7.91
N LEU A 221 -17.16 -11.98 -7.25
CA LEU A 221 -17.36 -10.56 -6.98
C LEU A 221 -16.73 -9.65 -8.05
N ARG A 222 -15.74 -10.13 -8.77
CA ARG A 222 -15.06 -9.44 -9.88
C ARG A 222 -14.64 -7.99 -9.56
N PRO A 223 -13.94 -7.72 -8.44
CA PRO A 223 -13.53 -6.37 -8.07
C PRO A 223 -12.47 -5.83 -9.05
N LEU A 224 -12.31 -4.51 -9.10
CA LEU A 224 -11.04 -3.93 -9.54
C LEU A 224 -9.97 -4.24 -8.50
N ILE A 225 -8.83 -4.79 -8.93
CA ILE A 225 -7.74 -5.18 -8.03
C ILE A 225 -6.52 -4.29 -8.31
N VAL A 226 -5.92 -3.75 -7.26
CA VAL A 226 -4.58 -3.17 -7.31
C VAL A 226 -3.68 -4.04 -6.46
N CYS A 227 -2.70 -4.67 -7.09
CA CYS A 227 -1.77 -5.59 -6.45
C CYS A 227 -0.33 -5.07 -6.61
N GLU A 228 0.39 -4.87 -5.49
CA GLU A 228 1.83 -4.60 -5.58
C GLU A 228 2.55 -5.91 -5.92
N VAL A 229 3.18 -5.98 -7.09
CA VAL A 229 3.95 -7.13 -7.52
C VAL A 229 5.43 -6.86 -7.28
N THR A 230 6.02 -7.55 -6.30
CA THR A 230 7.45 -7.46 -6.01
C THR A 230 8.22 -8.48 -6.82
N TYR A 231 9.15 -8.03 -7.64
CA TYR A 231 9.90 -8.88 -8.56
C TYR A 231 11.08 -9.61 -7.90
N GLY A 232 11.37 -10.81 -8.38
CA GLY A 232 12.54 -11.59 -7.96
C GLY A 232 12.45 -12.19 -6.56
N LYS A 233 11.24 -12.31 -6.00
CA LYS A 233 10.97 -13.04 -4.75
C LYS A 233 10.39 -14.41 -5.03
N GLU A 234 10.68 -15.39 -4.16
CA GLU A 234 10.30 -16.78 -4.31
C GLU A 234 8.77 -16.98 -4.38
N LEU A 235 8.02 -16.25 -3.56
CA LEU A 235 6.55 -16.34 -3.47
C LEU A 235 5.84 -15.30 -4.34
N SER A 236 6.57 -14.60 -5.23
CA SER A 236 5.99 -13.63 -6.15
C SER A 236 5.75 -14.24 -7.53
N PHE A 237 5.16 -13.44 -8.41
CA PHE A 237 4.87 -13.85 -9.78
C PHE A 237 6.14 -13.88 -10.63
N THR A 238 6.26 -14.91 -11.46
CA THR A 238 7.42 -15.12 -12.34
C THR A 238 7.21 -14.56 -13.74
N SER A 239 5.95 -14.39 -14.15
CA SER A 239 5.58 -13.82 -15.45
C SER A 239 4.24 -13.10 -15.38
N ARG A 240 3.88 -12.43 -16.47
CA ARG A 240 2.56 -11.82 -16.64
C ARG A 240 1.46 -12.90 -16.68
N GLU A 241 1.73 -14.00 -17.32
CA GLU A 241 0.83 -15.15 -17.46
C GLU A 241 0.59 -15.80 -16.08
N ASP A 242 1.65 -15.99 -15.30
CA ASP A 242 1.55 -16.48 -13.92
C ASP A 242 0.64 -15.60 -13.05
N LEU A 243 0.70 -14.28 -13.19
CA LEU A 243 -0.25 -13.38 -12.52
C LEU A 243 -1.68 -13.57 -13.03
N LEU A 244 -1.87 -13.67 -14.35
CA LEU A 244 -3.19 -13.86 -14.95
C LEU A 244 -3.85 -15.19 -14.52
N ASP A 245 -3.08 -16.25 -14.32
CA ASP A 245 -3.58 -17.54 -13.86
C ASP A 245 -4.17 -17.50 -12.42
N HIS A 246 -3.82 -16.44 -11.65
CA HIS A 246 -4.34 -16.20 -10.31
C HIS A 246 -5.50 -15.21 -10.29
N LEU A 247 -5.88 -14.67 -11.43
CA LEU A 247 -7.00 -13.74 -11.59
C LEU A 247 -8.18 -14.42 -12.29
N PRO A 248 -9.40 -13.89 -12.15
CA PRO A 248 -10.52 -14.36 -12.95
C PRO A 248 -10.27 -14.15 -14.45
N ALA A 249 -10.92 -14.95 -15.29
CA ALA A 249 -10.87 -14.77 -16.74
C ALA A 249 -11.30 -13.35 -17.14
N ASP A 250 -10.79 -12.86 -18.26
CA ASP A 250 -11.13 -11.56 -18.85
C ASP A 250 -10.67 -10.34 -18.04
N TYR A 251 -9.64 -10.49 -17.19
CA TYR A 251 -8.97 -9.36 -16.57
C TYR A 251 -7.88 -8.81 -17.48
N GLU A 252 -7.83 -7.49 -17.63
CA GLU A 252 -6.74 -6.79 -18.32
C GLU A 252 -5.83 -6.08 -17.33
N LEU A 253 -4.52 -6.11 -17.61
CA LEU A 253 -3.51 -5.61 -16.68
C LEU A 253 -2.95 -4.27 -17.12
N PHE A 254 -2.92 -3.33 -16.18
CA PHE A 254 -2.33 -2.01 -16.32
C PHE A 254 -1.35 -1.73 -15.18
N THR A 255 -0.54 -0.70 -15.34
CA THR A 255 0.35 -0.18 -14.30
C THR A 255 0.52 1.31 -14.43
N PHE A 256 1.07 1.94 -13.42
CA PHE A 256 1.41 3.36 -13.47
C PHE A 256 2.63 3.60 -14.37
N ASP A 257 2.59 4.64 -15.19
CA ASP A 257 3.70 5.08 -16.03
C ASP A 257 4.83 5.70 -15.19
N LYS A 258 5.48 4.87 -14.37
CA LYS A 258 6.59 5.25 -13.46
C LYS A 258 7.96 4.94 -14.03
N ARG A 259 8.04 4.25 -15.19
CA ARG A 259 9.29 3.76 -15.78
C ARG A 259 9.60 4.41 -17.12
N LYS A 260 10.86 4.38 -17.49
CA LYS A 260 11.33 4.68 -18.84
C LYS A 260 11.21 3.44 -19.73
N GLN A 261 11.45 3.60 -21.03
CA GLN A 261 11.44 2.48 -21.99
C GLN A 261 12.46 1.38 -21.65
N ASP A 262 13.58 1.75 -20.99
CA ASP A 262 14.64 0.83 -20.54
C ASP A 262 14.29 0.11 -19.23
N GLY A 263 13.07 0.26 -18.70
CA GLY A 263 12.61 -0.32 -17.46
C GLY A 263 13.08 0.40 -16.19
N SER A 264 13.99 1.38 -16.28
CA SER A 264 14.47 2.15 -15.12
C SER A 264 13.42 3.14 -14.63
N LYS A 265 13.44 3.44 -13.31
CA LYS A 265 12.50 4.42 -12.73
C LYS A 265 12.68 5.82 -13.33
N ALA A 266 11.60 6.44 -13.77
CA ALA A 266 11.56 7.80 -14.28
C ALA A 266 11.54 8.81 -13.11
N ARG A 267 12.67 9.00 -12.43
CA ARG A 267 12.81 9.75 -11.17
C ARG A 267 12.13 11.13 -11.16
N ARG A 268 12.18 11.89 -12.27
CA ARG A 268 11.55 13.22 -12.35
C ARG A 268 10.03 13.11 -12.39
N ARG A 269 9.48 12.14 -13.13
CA ARG A 269 8.06 11.84 -13.22
C ARG A 269 7.53 11.37 -11.89
N ASP A 270 8.21 10.43 -11.25
CA ASP A 270 7.91 9.92 -9.91
C ASP A 270 7.93 11.04 -8.84
N ALA A 271 8.93 11.93 -8.87
CA ALA A 271 8.99 13.06 -7.95
C ALA A 271 7.85 14.08 -8.16
N ARG A 272 7.43 14.30 -9.40
CA ARG A 272 6.29 15.19 -9.72
C ARG A 272 4.99 14.57 -9.24
N SER A 273 4.71 13.32 -9.61
CA SER A 273 3.48 12.62 -9.26
C SER A 273 3.33 12.42 -7.75
N ARG A 274 4.40 12.21 -7.02
CA ARG A 274 4.40 12.14 -5.54
C ARG A 274 3.87 13.43 -4.89
N ASN A 275 4.12 14.58 -5.49
CA ASN A 275 3.62 15.86 -4.96
C ASN A 275 2.21 16.17 -5.46
N SER A 276 1.95 16.01 -6.76
CA SER A 276 0.66 16.37 -7.37
C SER A 276 -0.43 15.30 -7.19
N GLY A 277 -0.05 14.02 -7.13
CA GLY A 277 -0.96 12.89 -7.21
C GLY A 277 -1.39 12.55 -8.64
N GLU A 278 -0.89 13.28 -9.64
CA GLU A 278 -1.16 12.96 -11.05
C GLU A 278 -0.66 11.56 -11.38
N TYR A 279 -1.46 10.81 -12.11
CA TYR A 279 -1.10 9.47 -12.59
C TYR A 279 -1.47 9.30 -14.06
N ARG A 280 -0.76 8.39 -14.69
CA ARG A 280 -1.06 7.87 -16.02
C ARG A 280 -0.94 6.35 -15.97
N LEU A 281 -1.88 5.66 -16.59
CA LEU A 281 -1.85 4.21 -16.70
C LEU A 281 -1.37 3.81 -18.09
N ILE A 282 -0.62 2.72 -18.13
CA ILE A 282 -0.17 2.03 -19.33
C ILE A 282 -0.47 0.54 -19.18
N ARG A 283 -0.54 -0.20 -20.28
CA ARG A 283 -0.66 -1.66 -20.23
C ARG A 283 0.54 -2.27 -19.53
N TYR A 284 0.28 -3.20 -18.62
CA TYR A 284 1.34 -3.93 -17.93
C TYR A 284 1.99 -4.93 -18.88
N GLN A 285 3.30 -4.85 -19.03
CA GLN A 285 4.06 -5.65 -19.99
C GLN A 285 4.61 -6.96 -19.39
N GLY A 286 4.71 -7.06 -18.07
CA GLY A 286 5.18 -8.24 -17.36
C GLY A 286 6.20 -7.96 -16.27
N VAL A 287 6.71 -9.05 -15.71
CA VAL A 287 7.65 -9.06 -14.58
C VAL A 287 9.05 -8.60 -15.04
N LEU A 288 9.68 -7.76 -14.25
CA LEU A 288 11.05 -7.32 -14.43
C LEU A 288 12.01 -8.12 -13.52
N PRO A 289 13.33 -8.10 -13.77
CA PRO A 289 14.28 -8.84 -12.94
C PRO A 289 14.30 -8.40 -11.47
N THR A 290 14.03 -7.12 -11.20
CA THR A 290 14.05 -6.55 -9.84
C THR A 290 13.11 -5.34 -9.73
N GLY A 291 12.69 -5.06 -8.51
CA GLY A 291 11.83 -3.93 -8.19
C GLY A 291 10.42 -4.34 -7.86
N GLN A 292 9.51 -3.42 -7.98
CA GLN A 292 8.08 -3.62 -7.73
C GLN A 292 7.25 -2.65 -8.56
N ASP A 293 6.05 -3.04 -8.92
CA ASP A 293 5.06 -2.19 -9.58
C ASP A 293 3.66 -2.47 -9.03
N ASP A 294 2.86 -1.41 -8.89
CA ASP A 294 1.42 -1.54 -8.66
C ASP A 294 0.75 -1.98 -9.95
N VAL A 295 0.27 -3.20 -9.99
CA VAL A 295 -0.44 -3.77 -11.12
C VAL A 295 -1.93 -3.65 -10.86
N ILE A 296 -2.64 -3.05 -11.82
CA ILE A 296 -4.08 -2.87 -11.80
C ILE A 296 -4.69 -3.97 -12.67
N ALA A 297 -5.38 -4.90 -12.04
CA ALA A 297 -6.14 -5.93 -12.74
C ALA A 297 -7.60 -5.47 -12.82
N CYS A 298 -8.04 -5.18 -14.04
CA CYS A 298 -9.36 -4.61 -14.32
C CYS A 298 -10.22 -5.63 -15.04
N PRO A 299 -11.42 -5.98 -14.51
CA PRO A 299 -12.36 -6.82 -15.22
C PRO A 299 -12.83 -6.12 -16.51
N ARG A 300 -13.00 -6.88 -17.57
CA ARG A 300 -13.28 -6.35 -18.91
C ARG A 300 -14.51 -5.42 -18.95
N GLU A 301 -15.54 -5.76 -18.21
CA GLU A 301 -16.78 -4.97 -18.09
C GLU A 301 -16.59 -3.59 -17.41
N SER A 302 -15.46 -3.38 -16.75
CA SER A 302 -15.12 -2.12 -16.06
C SER A 302 -14.21 -1.21 -16.89
N LEU A 303 -13.62 -1.70 -17.97
CA LEU A 303 -12.64 -0.96 -18.79
C LEU A 303 -13.22 0.33 -19.37
N GLU A 304 -14.44 0.27 -19.88
CA GLU A 304 -15.11 1.43 -20.48
C GLU A 304 -15.39 2.50 -19.44
N LYS A 305 -15.94 2.11 -18.29
CA LYS A 305 -16.21 3.01 -17.15
C LYS A 305 -14.95 3.74 -16.68
N LEU A 306 -13.82 3.04 -16.64
CA LEU A 306 -12.54 3.58 -16.26
C LEU A 306 -11.82 4.34 -17.39
N GLN A 307 -12.35 4.30 -18.60
CA GLN A 307 -11.74 4.90 -19.81
C GLN A 307 -10.35 4.32 -20.14
N LEU A 308 -10.15 3.02 -19.85
CA LEU A 308 -8.88 2.32 -20.08
C LEU A 308 -8.75 1.77 -21.52
N ILE A 309 -9.82 1.74 -22.29
CA ILE A 309 -9.84 1.22 -23.67
C ILE A 309 -8.96 2.07 -24.60
N ASN A 310 -8.87 3.38 -24.37
CA ASN A 310 -8.13 4.32 -25.23
C ASN A 310 -6.66 4.51 -24.82
N SER A 311 -6.16 3.76 -23.87
CA SER A 311 -4.75 3.83 -23.44
C SER A 311 -3.81 3.02 -24.34
N SER A 312 -4.27 2.65 -25.54
CA SER A 312 -3.55 1.83 -26.52
C SER A 312 -3.05 2.72 -27.66
N GLN A 313 -2.11 3.63 -27.39
CA GLN A 313 -1.22 4.21 -28.41
C GLN A 313 0.15 4.54 -27.80
#